data_68e821bb19297a1a6d7242f77338df17
#
_entry.id   68e821bb19297a1a6d7242f77338df17
#
_cell.length_a   1.000
_cell.length_b   1.000
_cell.length_c   1.000
_cell.angle_alpha   90.00
_cell.angle_beta   90.00
_cell.angle_gamma   90.00
#
_symmetry.space_group_name_H-M   'P 1'
#
loop_
_entity.id
_entity.type
_entity.pdbx_description
1 polymer ?
#
loop_
_entity_poly.entity_id
_entity_poly.type
_entity_poly.pdbx_seq_one_letter_code
_entity_poly.pdbx_strand_id
1 'polypeptide(L)'
;VKYFPYLEDADTLVKPYSETLLAKARQPVFGIDMYKLLAKAGISLNMHGDGAGEYAGNMRLFEATGAGSCLLTDNKKNMSHLFELNSEVVVYDSAQDCIQKIIWLLENKEEMKKIASSGNKRTLKSHLVIGRCEQILEIIKNELK
;
A
#
# COMPACT_ATOMS: atom_id res chain seq x y z
N VAL A 1 22.61 10.94 3.64
CA VAL A 1 21.54 11.05 2.62
C VAL A 1 20.28 11.53 3.33
N LYS A 2 19.82 12.76 3.03
CA LYS A 2 18.60 13.32 3.63
C LYS A 2 17.40 12.75 2.88
N TYR A 3 16.62 11.91 3.55
CA TYR A 3 15.46 11.23 2.96
C TYR A 3 14.24 12.12 2.79
N PHE A 4 14.16 13.20 3.55
CA PHE A 4 13.05 14.15 3.54
C PHE A 4 13.59 15.57 3.51
N PRO A 5 14.00 16.09 2.34
CA PRO A 5 14.49 17.46 2.23
C PRO A 5 13.48 18.53 2.66
N TYR A 6 12.20 18.16 2.72
CA TYR A 6 11.11 19.04 3.18
C TYR A 6 10.92 19.08 4.70
N LEU A 7 11.67 18.30 5.46
CA LEU A 7 11.56 18.23 6.92
C LEU A 7 12.69 18.99 7.65
N GLU A 8 13.56 19.69 6.92
CA GLU A 8 14.64 20.47 7.54
C GLU A 8 14.10 21.59 8.43
N ASP A 9 12.88 22.09 8.16
CA ASP A 9 12.22 23.13 8.93
C ASP A 9 11.16 22.62 9.93
N ALA A 10 10.93 21.32 9.98
CA ALA A 10 9.96 20.70 10.89
C ALA A 10 10.65 20.26 12.20
N ASP A 11 11.19 21.22 12.93
CA ASP A 11 11.99 21.01 14.15
C ASP A 11 11.24 20.34 15.31
N THR A 12 9.97 19.96 15.17
CA THR A 12 9.18 19.60 16.34
C THR A 12 8.36 18.33 16.27
N LEU A 13 8.24 17.64 15.13
CA LEU A 13 7.26 16.55 15.03
C LEU A 13 7.83 15.18 14.57
N VAL A 14 9.05 15.08 14.14
CA VAL A 14 9.60 13.80 13.69
C VAL A 14 10.61 13.29 14.70
N LYS A 15 10.28 12.21 15.42
CA LYS A 15 11.28 11.48 16.20
C LYS A 15 12.39 11.07 15.24
N PRO A 16 13.67 11.31 15.57
CA PRO A 16 14.77 10.91 14.72
C PRO A 16 14.71 9.40 14.48
N TYR A 17 14.76 8.99 13.23
CA TYR A 17 14.86 7.57 12.89
C TYR A 17 16.12 6.97 13.51
N SER A 18 16.04 5.71 13.94
CA SER A 18 17.22 5.03 14.47
C SER A 18 18.35 4.98 13.42
N GLU A 19 19.59 5.07 13.85
CA GLU A 19 20.76 4.96 12.97
C GLU A 19 20.73 3.66 12.16
N THR A 20 20.27 2.57 12.74
CA THR A 20 20.10 1.28 12.06
C THR A 20 19.12 1.35 10.90
N LEU A 21 18.01 2.09 11.06
CA LEU A 21 17.04 2.30 9.98
C LEU A 21 17.61 3.19 8.89
N LEU A 22 18.28 4.29 9.28
CA LEU A 22 18.91 5.21 8.33
C LEU A 22 20.02 4.53 7.51
N ALA A 23 20.80 3.65 8.10
CA ALA A 23 21.82 2.88 7.40
C ALA A 23 21.27 1.93 6.32
N LYS A 24 20.04 1.46 6.50
CA LYS A 24 19.35 0.59 5.54
C LYS A 24 18.49 1.34 4.53
N ALA A 25 18.25 2.60 4.78
CA ALA A 25 17.43 3.43 3.91
C ALA A 25 18.09 3.59 2.51
N ARG A 26 17.28 3.73 1.47
CA ARG A 26 17.71 3.96 0.08
C ARG A 26 17.15 5.28 -0.41
N GLN A 27 17.70 5.80 -1.49
CA GLN A 27 17.15 6.98 -2.16
C GLN A 27 15.71 6.70 -2.59
N PRO A 28 14.81 7.68 -2.45
CA PRO A 28 13.45 7.56 -2.95
C PRO A 28 13.47 7.39 -4.48
N VAL A 29 12.56 6.57 -4.98
CA VAL A 29 12.36 6.34 -6.40
C VAL A 29 10.94 6.73 -6.78
N PHE A 30 10.78 7.26 -7.99
CA PHE A 30 9.51 7.78 -8.49
C PHE A 30 9.21 7.24 -9.90
N GLY A 31 7.97 7.45 -10.36
CA GLY A 31 7.56 7.08 -11.70
C GLY A 31 7.77 5.60 -12.00
N ILE A 32 8.28 5.30 -13.18
CA ILE A 32 8.43 3.92 -13.66
C ILE A 32 9.41 3.10 -12.80
N ASP A 33 10.41 3.71 -12.22
CA ASP A 33 11.39 2.99 -11.39
C ASP A 33 10.80 2.59 -10.04
N MET A 34 9.85 3.35 -9.52
CA MET A 34 9.04 2.94 -8.36
C MET A 34 8.23 1.68 -8.68
N TYR A 35 7.54 1.64 -9.83
CA TYR A 35 6.79 0.45 -10.25
C TYR A 35 7.68 -0.77 -10.48
N LYS A 36 8.86 -0.58 -11.07
CA LYS A 36 9.85 -1.66 -11.22
C LYS A 36 10.32 -2.20 -9.86
N LEU A 37 10.49 -1.30 -8.87
CA LEU A 37 10.85 -1.68 -7.51
C LEU A 37 9.73 -2.48 -6.85
N LEU A 38 8.49 -1.99 -6.92
CA LEU A 38 7.31 -2.69 -6.39
C LEU A 38 7.14 -4.06 -7.02
N ALA A 39 7.29 -4.18 -8.34
CA ALA A 39 7.21 -5.47 -9.05
C ALA A 39 8.27 -6.50 -8.63
N LYS A 40 9.42 -6.03 -8.13
CA LYS A 40 10.50 -6.89 -7.60
C LYS A 40 10.34 -7.18 -6.11
N ALA A 41 9.55 -6.39 -5.40
CA ALA A 41 9.35 -6.57 -3.97
C ALA A 41 8.40 -7.75 -3.72
N GLY A 42 8.84 -8.73 -2.93
CA GLY A 42 7.95 -9.81 -2.48
C GLY A 42 6.82 -9.27 -1.61
N ILE A 43 7.16 -8.39 -0.67
CA ILE A 43 6.21 -7.74 0.23
C ILE A 43 6.37 -6.23 0.10
N SER A 44 5.26 -5.50 -0.03
CA SER A 44 5.20 -4.05 0.10
C SER A 44 4.48 -3.68 1.39
N LEU A 45 5.21 -3.06 2.31
CA LEU A 45 4.63 -2.53 3.54
C LEU A 45 4.05 -1.14 3.29
N ASN A 46 2.80 -0.95 3.68
CA ASN A 46 2.10 0.32 3.65
C ASN A 46 1.55 0.70 5.02
N MET A 47 1.45 1.98 5.26
CA MET A 47 0.79 2.56 6.42
C MET A 47 0.08 3.84 5.97
N HIS A 48 -1.16 4.01 6.38
CA HIS A 48 -1.86 5.27 6.15
C HIS A 48 -1.36 6.33 7.13
N GLY A 49 -1.18 7.54 6.64
CA GLY A 49 -0.87 8.68 7.51
C GLY A 49 -2.08 9.10 8.36
N ASP A 50 -1.83 9.85 9.42
CA ASP A 50 -2.86 10.29 10.37
C ASP A 50 -4.02 11.04 9.71
N GLY A 51 -3.75 11.77 8.61
CA GLY A 51 -4.78 12.47 7.83
C GLY A 51 -5.80 11.57 7.13
N ALA A 52 -5.52 10.26 6.98
CA ALA A 52 -6.48 9.31 6.41
C ALA A 52 -7.61 8.95 7.39
N GLY A 53 -7.43 9.20 8.68
CA GLY A 53 -8.39 8.82 9.71
C GLY A 53 -8.68 7.31 9.71
N GLU A 54 -9.95 6.97 9.68
CA GLU A 54 -10.40 5.56 9.76
C GLU A 54 -10.55 4.86 8.40
N TYR A 55 -10.36 5.58 7.28
CA TYR A 55 -10.63 5.06 5.95
C TYR A 55 -9.35 4.97 5.09
N ALA A 56 -9.20 3.86 4.41
CA ALA A 56 -8.13 3.65 3.44
C ALA A 56 -8.41 4.44 2.16
N GLY A 57 -7.36 5.04 1.56
CA GLY A 57 -7.52 5.82 0.34
C GLY A 57 -6.19 6.22 -0.32
N ASN A 58 -5.05 5.74 0.18
CA ASN A 58 -3.78 6.08 -0.44
C ASN A 58 -3.52 5.27 -1.73
N MET A 59 -2.78 5.85 -2.65
CA MET A 59 -2.48 5.24 -3.96
C MET A 59 -1.64 3.96 -3.83
N ARG A 60 -0.85 3.84 -2.77
CA ARG A 60 0.04 2.68 -2.56
C ARG A 60 -0.71 1.35 -2.52
N LEU A 61 -1.96 1.35 -2.08
CA LEU A 61 -2.82 0.16 -2.10
C LEU A 61 -2.89 -0.44 -3.52
N PHE A 62 -3.12 0.42 -4.50
CA PHE A 62 -3.33 0.01 -5.89
C PHE A 62 -2.02 -0.07 -6.69
N GLU A 63 -1.02 0.75 -6.35
CA GLU A 63 0.30 0.71 -6.97
C GLU A 63 1.04 -0.59 -6.64
N ALA A 64 1.06 -1.00 -5.38
CA ALA A 64 1.75 -2.20 -4.95
C ALA A 64 1.07 -3.47 -5.47
N THR A 65 -0.25 -3.58 -5.29
CA THR A 65 -1.02 -4.73 -5.79
C THR A 65 -1.03 -4.77 -7.32
N GLY A 66 -1.20 -3.63 -7.99
CA GLY A 66 -1.14 -3.50 -9.45
C GLY A 66 0.23 -3.91 -10.03
N ALA A 67 1.32 -3.66 -9.31
CA ALA A 67 2.66 -4.11 -9.67
C ALA A 67 2.93 -5.59 -9.34
N GLY A 68 2.02 -6.27 -8.64
CA GLY A 68 2.14 -7.70 -8.30
C GLY A 68 2.92 -7.98 -7.01
N SER A 69 3.09 -6.99 -6.14
CA SER A 69 3.67 -7.19 -4.80
C SER A 69 2.59 -7.65 -3.81
N CYS A 70 2.94 -8.51 -2.85
CA CYS A 70 2.08 -8.82 -1.71
C CYS A 70 1.98 -7.58 -0.81
N LEU A 71 0.82 -6.95 -0.78
CA LEU A 71 0.58 -5.77 0.04
C LEU A 71 0.29 -6.17 1.49
N LEU A 72 1.07 -5.64 2.42
CA LEU A 72 0.80 -5.66 3.86
C LEU A 72 0.52 -4.22 4.31
N THR A 73 -0.68 -3.96 4.83
CA THR A 73 -1.13 -2.60 5.17
C THR A 73 -1.88 -2.56 6.49
N ASP A 74 -1.91 -1.40 7.14
CA ASP A 74 -2.74 -1.18 8.32
C ASP A 74 -4.23 -1.34 7.98
N ASN A 75 -4.96 -1.96 8.90
CA ASN A 75 -6.39 -2.19 8.73
C ASN A 75 -7.18 -0.88 8.84
N LYS A 76 -8.14 -0.69 7.95
CA LYS A 76 -9.06 0.46 7.91
C LYS A 76 -10.48 -0.02 7.64
N LYS A 77 -11.49 0.76 8.07
CA LYS A 77 -12.91 0.36 8.03
C LYS A 77 -13.42 -0.07 6.66
N ASN A 78 -12.88 0.50 5.59
CA ASN A 78 -13.31 0.21 4.22
C ASN A 78 -12.41 -0.77 3.46
N MET A 79 -11.40 -1.36 4.10
CA MET A 79 -10.48 -2.28 3.42
C MET A 79 -11.19 -3.46 2.79
N SER A 80 -12.19 -4.03 3.48
CA SER A 80 -13.00 -5.15 2.97
C SER A 80 -13.87 -4.79 1.75
N HIS A 81 -14.13 -3.50 1.50
CA HIS A 81 -14.80 -3.06 0.27
C HIS A 81 -13.84 -2.96 -0.91
N LEU A 82 -12.55 -2.78 -0.64
CA LEU A 82 -11.52 -2.63 -1.66
C LEU A 82 -10.92 -3.98 -2.05
N PHE A 83 -10.62 -4.81 -1.06
CA PHE A 83 -9.96 -6.11 -1.24
C PHE A 83 -10.55 -7.18 -0.31
N GLU A 84 -10.42 -8.43 -0.70
CA GLU A 84 -10.67 -9.56 0.19
C GLU A 84 -9.47 -9.73 1.13
N LEU A 85 -9.72 -9.51 2.44
CA LEU A 85 -8.66 -9.48 3.44
C LEU A 85 -8.02 -10.86 3.60
N ASN A 86 -6.70 -10.89 3.74
CA ASN A 86 -5.86 -12.07 3.88
C ASN A 86 -5.86 -13.03 2.68
N SER A 87 -6.56 -12.71 1.59
CA SER A 87 -6.50 -13.45 0.33
C SER A 87 -6.07 -12.59 -0.87
N GLU A 88 -6.35 -11.30 -0.88
CA GLU A 88 -5.92 -10.33 -1.89
C GLU A 88 -4.89 -9.34 -1.36
N VAL A 89 -4.98 -9.02 -0.08
CA VAL A 89 -4.04 -8.20 0.69
C VAL A 89 -3.93 -8.72 2.12
N VAL A 90 -2.84 -8.45 2.80
CA VAL A 90 -2.69 -8.75 4.23
C VAL A 90 -2.85 -7.46 5.02
N VAL A 91 -3.68 -7.49 6.06
CA VAL A 91 -3.89 -6.34 6.95
C VAL A 91 -3.31 -6.60 8.33
N TYR A 92 -2.86 -5.54 9.01
CA TYR A 92 -2.39 -5.60 10.39
C TYR A 92 -3.08 -4.54 11.26
N ASP A 93 -3.27 -4.87 12.53
CA ASP A 93 -3.94 -4.00 13.50
C ASP A 93 -2.96 -3.36 14.51
N SER A 94 -1.73 -3.84 14.57
CA SER A 94 -0.68 -3.32 15.44
C SER A 94 0.71 -3.56 14.86
N ALA A 95 1.72 -2.86 15.39
CA ALA A 95 3.12 -3.08 15.01
C ALA A 95 3.57 -4.53 15.28
N GLN A 96 3.12 -5.13 16.39
CA GLN A 96 3.45 -6.52 16.73
C GLN A 96 2.81 -7.48 15.73
N ASP A 97 1.55 -7.29 15.39
CA ASP A 97 0.83 -8.09 14.39
C ASP A 97 1.48 -7.95 12.99
N CYS A 98 1.90 -6.73 12.63
CA CYS A 98 2.65 -6.48 11.39
C CYS A 98 3.93 -7.32 11.32
N ILE A 99 4.74 -7.34 12.40
CA ILE A 99 5.98 -8.12 12.47
C ILE A 99 5.69 -9.62 12.30
N GLN A 100 4.69 -10.14 13.00
CA GLN A 100 4.31 -11.55 12.91
C GLN A 100 3.87 -11.93 11.49
N LYS A 101 3.08 -11.09 10.84
CA LYS A 101 2.62 -11.29 9.46
C LYS A 101 3.76 -11.22 8.45
N ILE A 102 4.73 -10.32 8.63
CA ILE A 102 5.94 -10.27 7.79
C ILE A 102 6.72 -11.59 7.91
N ILE A 103 6.97 -12.05 9.13
CA ILE A 103 7.70 -13.31 9.37
C ILE A 103 6.97 -14.46 8.69
N TRP A 104 5.66 -14.59 8.94
CA TRP A 104 4.85 -15.63 8.33
C TRP A 104 4.89 -15.61 6.79
N LEU A 105 4.76 -14.43 6.16
CA LEU A 105 4.83 -14.30 4.70
C LEU A 105 6.20 -14.70 4.15
N LEU A 106 7.29 -14.38 4.86
CA LEU A 106 8.64 -14.75 4.44
C LEU A 106 8.90 -16.26 4.54
N GLU A 107 8.28 -16.93 5.51
CA GLU A 107 8.34 -18.40 5.70
C GLU A 107 7.40 -19.12 4.72
N ASN A 108 6.27 -18.51 4.34
CA ASN A 108 5.23 -19.11 3.49
C ASN A 108 5.20 -18.46 2.08
N LYS A 109 6.31 -18.55 1.35
CA LYS A 109 6.49 -17.85 0.07
C LYS A 109 5.45 -18.17 -0.99
N GLU A 110 4.92 -19.37 -1.03
CA GLU A 110 3.87 -19.75 -2.01
C GLU A 110 2.53 -19.08 -1.68
N GLU A 111 2.15 -19.00 -0.40
CA GLU A 111 0.96 -18.24 0.00
C GLU A 111 1.16 -16.73 -0.24
N MET A 112 2.34 -16.19 0.05
CA MET A 112 2.68 -14.80 -0.29
C MET A 112 2.48 -14.50 -1.78
N LYS A 113 2.98 -15.37 -2.67
CA LYS A 113 2.80 -15.22 -4.13
C LYS A 113 1.34 -15.34 -4.55
N LYS A 114 0.59 -16.25 -3.95
CA LYS A 114 -0.84 -16.45 -4.21
C LYS A 114 -1.64 -15.21 -3.83
N ILE A 115 -1.41 -14.63 -2.65
CA ILE A 115 -2.02 -13.38 -2.19
C ILE A 115 -1.64 -12.24 -3.16
N ALA A 116 -0.37 -12.09 -3.50
CA ALA A 116 0.10 -11.08 -4.45
C ALA A 116 -0.60 -11.19 -5.82
N SER A 117 -0.72 -12.41 -6.35
CA SER A 117 -1.43 -12.68 -7.62
C SER A 117 -2.92 -12.35 -7.53
N SER A 118 -3.57 -12.69 -6.42
CA SER A 118 -4.99 -12.39 -6.21
C SER A 118 -5.23 -10.88 -6.10
N GLY A 119 -4.41 -10.16 -5.32
CA GLY A 119 -4.46 -8.70 -5.21
C GLY A 119 -4.20 -7.99 -6.53
N ASN A 120 -3.26 -8.50 -7.33
CA ASN A 120 -3.01 -7.98 -8.67
C ASN A 120 -4.24 -8.13 -9.57
N LYS A 121 -4.83 -9.32 -9.65
CA LYS A 121 -6.05 -9.57 -10.43
C LYS A 121 -7.20 -8.67 -9.98
N ARG A 122 -7.37 -8.50 -8.66
CA ARG A 122 -8.39 -7.62 -8.10
C ARG A 122 -8.18 -6.17 -8.54
N THR A 123 -6.96 -5.67 -8.45
CA THR A 123 -6.63 -4.29 -8.85
C THR A 123 -6.85 -4.06 -10.34
N LEU A 124 -6.36 -4.96 -11.19
CA LEU A 124 -6.54 -4.84 -12.64
C LEU A 124 -8.00 -4.99 -13.08
N LYS A 125 -8.83 -5.72 -12.34
CA LYS A 125 -10.25 -5.88 -12.64
C LYS A 125 -11.10 -4.71 -12.13
N SER A 126 -10.83 -4.19 -10.93
CA SER A 126 -11.81 -3.36 -10.21
C SER A 126 -11.31 -1.97 -9.84
N HIS A 127 -10.00 -1.70 -9.98
CA HIS A 127 -9.39 -0.46 -9.47
C HIS A 127 -8.63 0.33 -10.53
N LEU A 128 -8.81 0.02 -11.81
CA LEU A 128 -8.25 0.83 -12.89
C LEU A 128 -8.96 2.17 -13.00
N VAL A 129 -8.21 3.20 -13.39
CA VAL A 129 -8.74 4.57 -13.57
C VAL A 129 -9.92 4.59 -14.54
N ILE A 130 -9.89 3.81 -15.62
CA ILE A 130 -10.97 3.77 -16.61
C ILE A 130 -12.30 3.33 -15.97
N GLY A 131 -12.30 2.28 -15.12
CA GLY A 131 -13.51 1.84 -14.44
C GLY A 131 -14.03 2.88 -13.43
N ARG A 132 -13.14 3.68 -12.81
CA ARG A 132 -13.55 4.80 -11.95
C ARG A 132 -14.18 5.93 -12.75
N CYS A 133 -13.64 6.25 -13.93
CA CYS A 133 -14.25 7.24 -14.83
C CYS A 133 -15.64 6.81 -15.28
N GLU A 134 -15.84 5.54 -15.59
CA GLU A 134 -17.16 5.00 -15.97
C GLU A 134 -18.18 5.12 -14.81
N GLN A 135 -17.78 4.77 -13.58
CA GLN A 135 -18.62 4.93 -12.39
C GLN A 135 -19.02 6.39 -12.15
N ILE A 136 -18.06 7.33 -12.24
CA ILE A 136 -18.32 8.75 -12.08
C ILE A 136 -19.29 9.24 -13.15
N LEU A 137 -19.07 8.84 -14.41
CA LEU A 137 -19.95 9.21 -15.52
C LEU A 137 -21.39 8.71 -15.32
N GLU A 138 -21.56 7.50 -14.78
CA GLU A 138 -22.86 6.94 -14.49
C GLU A 138 -23.58 7.71 -13.37
N ILE A 139 -22.87 8.06 -12.29
CA ILE A 139 -23.41 8.89 -11.19
C ILE A 139 -23.87 10.25 -11.76
N ILE A 140 -23.02 10.94 -12.53
CA ILE A 140 -23.36 12.23 -13.11
C ILE A 140 -24.62 12.14 -14.00
N LYS A 141 -24.72 11.11 -14.84
CA LYS A 141 -25.89 10.91 -15.69
C LYS A 141 -27.19 10.68 -14.92
N ASN A 142 -27.08 10.03 -13.75
CA ASN A 142 -28.26 9.76 -12.91
C ASN A 142 -28.70 11.00 -12.13
N GLU A 143 -27.78 11.83 -11.68
CA GLU A 143 -28.07 13.08 -10.95
C GLU A 143 -28.58 14.21 -11.86
N LEU A 144 -28.31 14.17 -13.16
CA LEU A 144 -28.75 15.18 -14.15
C LEU A 144 -30.11 14.85 -14.81
N LYS A 145 -30.76 13.74 -14.40
CA LYS A 145 -32.14 13.40 -14.83
C LYS A 145 -33.16 13.95 -13.86
#